data_affa5da268b3a11c351701e2d67cef8e
#
_entry.id   affa5da268b3a11c351701e2d67cef8e
#
_cell.length_a   1.000
_cell.length_b   1.000
_cell.length_c   1.000
_cell.angle_alpha   90.00
_cell.angle_beta   90.00
_cell.angle_gamma   90.00
#
_symmetry.space_group_name_H-M   'P 1'
#
loop_
_entity.id
_entity.type
_entity.pdbx_description
1 polymer ?
#
loop_
_entity_poly.entity_id
_entity_poly.type
_entity_poly.pdbx_seq_one_letter_code
_entity_poly.pdbx_strand_id
1 'polypeptide(L)'
;MKFIVSTIALAILFAGRPALADEQEDMASLRALDQAYATEWIDGDADGVMSLFTEDATLVPHHGDAPIKGHKAIRNFWFNPDYAPTVVPEWRREAVEIFISGDMGVIRGRARLVWEYAGTRTTIPEGNYVMIAVRGDEGWRIRLLTWNDDPRKWLQEPVD
;
A
#
# COMPACT_ATOMS: atom_id res chain seq x y z
N MET A 1 46.47 53.35 -25.88
CA MET A 1 45.21 52.59 -26.05
C MET A 1 45.29 51.32 -25.21
N LYS A 2 44.58 51.25 -24.08
CA LYS A 2 44.52 50.05 -23.21
C LYS A 2 43.21 49.37 -23.46
N PHE A 3 43.24 48.16 -23.98
CA PHE A 3 42.02 47.31 -24.16
C PHE A 3 41.73 46.61 -22.87
N ILE A 4 40.57 46.84 -22.26
CA ILE A 4 40.04 46.10 -21.15
C ILE A 4 39.24 44.94 -21.68
N VAL A 5 39.72 43.72 -21.51
CA VAL A 5 38.97 42.51 -21.83
C VAL A 5 38.13 42.16 -20.61
N SER A 6 36.82 42.36 -20.72
CA SER A 6 35.83 42.02 -19.68
C SER A 6 35.44 40.54 -19.85
N THR A 7 35.88 39.69 -18.93
CA THR A 7 35.51 38.26 -18.89
C THR A 7 34.16 38.14 -18.21
N ILE A 8 33.12 37.82 -18.99
CA ILE A 8 31.79 37.48 -18.44
C ILE A 8 31.82 36.02 -18.01
N ALA A 9 31.80 35.80 -16.70
CA ALA A 9 31.65 34.46 -16.13
C ALA A 9 30.16 34.09 -16.20
N LEU A 10 29.80 33.12 -17.05
CA LEU A 10 28.47 32.54 -17.18
C LEU A 10 28.28 31.52 -16.04
N ALA A 11 27.59 31.93 -14.98
CA ALA A 11 27.18 31.02 -13.91
C ALA A 11 25.96 30.21 -14.39
N ILE A 12 26.20 28.95 -14.78
CA ILE A 12 25.14 27.98 -15.06
C ILE A 12 24.65 27.47 -13.72
N LEU A 13 23.56 28.03 -13.21
CA LEU A 13 22.80 27.50 -12.11
C LEU A 13 22.11 26.20 -12.54
N PHE A 14 22.63 25.08 -12.08
CA PHE A 14 21.95 23.79 -12.15
C PHE A 14 20.74 23.79 -11.20
N ALA A 15 19.60 24.29 -11.69
CA ALA A 15 18.28 24.17 -11.03
C ALA A 15 17.66 22.81 -11.42
N GLY A 16 18.29 21.70 -11.05
CA GLY A 16 17.82 20.37 -11.47
C GLY A 16 17.77 19.31 -10.36
N ARG A 17 17.68 19.71 -9.08
CA ARG A 17 17.73 18.77 -7.95
C ARG A 17 16.48 18.58 -7.08
N PRO A 18 15.43 19.41 -7.07
CA PRO A 18 14.26 19.13 -6.23
C PRO A 18 13.46 17.90 -6.71
N ALA A 19 13.20 17.77 -7.99
CA ALA A 19 12.31 16.72 -8.50
C ALA A 19 12.74 15.26 -8.23
N LEU A 20 14.05 14.97 -8.24
CA LEU A 20 14.55 13.62 -7.94
C LEU A 20 14.55 13.30 -6.44
N ALA A 21 14.73 14.32 -5.59
CA ALA A 21 14.66 14.16 -4.14
C ALA A 21 13.20 13.90 -3.71
N ASP A 22 12.27 14.63 -4.29
CA ASP A 22 10.83 14.48 -4.03
C ASP A 22 10.32 13.10 -4.47
N GLU A 23 10.78 12.57 -5.63
CA GLU A 23 10.41 11.24 -6.10
C GLU A 23 10.95 10.13 -5.18
N GLN A 24 12.17 10.25 -4.67
CA GLN A 24 12.73 9.29 -3.72
C GLN A 24 11.99 9.29 -2.38
N GLU A 25 11.58 10.45 -1.89
CA GLU A 25 10.78 10.60 -0.68
C GLU A 25 9.38 9.98 -0.87
N ASP A 26 8.75 10.23 -2.01
CA ASP A 26 7.47 9.62 -2.37
C ASP A 26 7.55 8.09 -2.45
N MET A 27 8.60 7.55 -3.07
CA MET A 27 8.83 6.10 -3.11
C MET A 27 9.03 5.50 -1.71
N ALA A 28 9.74 6.19 -0.83
CA ALA A 28 9.93 5.77 0.56
C ALA A 28 8.60 5.79 1.33
N SER A 29 7.79 6.83 1.14
CA SER A 29 6.49 6.99 1.76
C SER A 29 5.49 5.92 1.29
N LEU A 30 5.49 5.58 0.00
CA LEU A 30 4.66 4.51 -0.53
C LEU A 30 5.07 3.13 0.00
N ARG A 31 6.38 2.87 0.16
CA ARG A 31 6.86 1.65 0.84
C ARG A 31 6.45 1.61 2.30
N ALA A 32 6.50 2.75 2.99
CA ALA A 32 6.05 2.85 4.37
C ALA A 32 4.54 2.58 4.50
N LEU A 33 3.72 3.12 3.60
CA LEU A 33 2.29 2.84 3.54
C LEU A 33 2.01 1.34 3.32
N ASP A 34 2.74 0.69 2.42
CA ASP A 34 2.60 -0.74 2.16
C ASP A 34 2.96 -1.60 3.38
N GLN A 35 4.01 -1.23 4.10
CA GLN A 35 4.40 -1.92 5.33
C GLN A 35 3.44 -1.63 6.48
N ALA A 36 2.99 -0.38 6.65
CA ALA A 36 2.01 -0.01 7.67
C ALA A 36 0.73 -0.84 7.53
N TYR A 37 0.26 -1.07 6.30
CA TYR A 37 -0.92 -1.90 6.07
C TYR A 37 -0.79 -3.31 6.63
N ALA A 38 0.36 -3.95 6.49
CA ALA A 38 0.60 -5.26 7.10
C ALA A 38 0.73 -5.18 8.63
N THR A 39 1.41 -4.15 9.13
CA THR A 39 1.64 -3.94 10.57
C THR A 39 0.33 -3.76 11.31
N GLU A 40 -0.56 -2.87 10.83
CA GLU A 40 -1.86 -2.63 11.49
C GLU A 40 -2.73 -3.89 11.52
N TRP A 41 -2.67 -4.73 10.49
CA TRP A 41 -3.36 -6.02 10.49
C TRP A 41 -2.76 -7.01 11.51
N ILE A 42 -1.44 -7.09 11.62
CA ILE A 42 -0.75 -7.96 12.58
C ILE A 42 -1.04 -7.51 14.02
N ASP A 43 -1.09 -6.20 14.25
CA ASP A 43 -1.40 -5.60 15.55
C ASP A 43 -2.90 -5.72 15.91
N GLY A 44 -3.75 -6.07 14.93
CA GLY A 44 -5.19 -6.18 15.10
C GLY A 44 -5.88 -4.82 15.25
N ASP A 45 -5.22 -3.74 14.81
CA ASP A 45 -5.76 -2.38 14.89
C ASP A 45 -6.66 -2.06 13.69
N ALA A 46 -7.95 -2.32 13.85
CA ALA A 46 -8.94 -2.03 12.81
C ALA A 46 -9.03 -0.54 12.46
N ASP A 47 -8.82 0.37 13.41
CA ASP A 47 -8.83 1.80 13.17
C ASP A 47 -7.55 2.22 12.44
N GLY A 48 -6.41 1.66 12.84
CA GLY A 48 -5.14 1.80 12.13
C GLY A 48 -5.24 1.37 10.67
N VAL A 49 -5.73 0.15 10.40
CA VAL A 49 -5.96 -0.34 9.03
C VAL A 49 -6.82 0.65 8.24
N MET A 50 -7.95 1.06 8.81
CA MET A 50 -8.88 1.94 8.11
C MET A 50 -8.32 3.35 7.87
N SER A 51 -7.47 3.86 8.75
CA SER A 51 -6.83 5.17 8.61
C SER A 51 -5.95 5.29 7.36
N LEU A 52 -5.45 4.15 6.86
CA LEU A 52 -4.61 4.10 5.65
C LEU A 52 -5.41 4.27 4.34
N PHE A 53 -6.74 4.19 4.40
CA PHE A 53 -7.60 4.30 3.22
C PHE A 53 -8.19 5.69 3.05
N THR A 54 -8.46 6.08 1.79
CA THR A 54 -9.30 7.25 1.50
C THR A 54 -10.78 6.93 1.79
N GLU A 55 -11.58 7.96 2.07
CA GLU A 55 -13.01 7.80 2.34
C GLU A 55 -13.79 7.13 1.19
N ASP A 56 -13.35 7.36 -0.05
CA ASP A 56 -13.94 6.83 -1.27
C ASP A 56 -13.17 5.64 -1.85
N ALA A 57 -12.34 4.98 -1.04
CA ALA A 57 -11.53 3.84 -1.46
C ALA A 57 -12.36 2.69 -2.02
N THR A 58 -11.72 1.87 -2.83
CA THR A 58 -12.33 0.67 -3.42
C THR A 58 -11.47 -0.56 -3.14
N LEU A 59 -12.08 -1.60 -2.60
CA LEU A 59 -11.51 -2.95 -2.62
C LEU A 59 -12.04 -3.72 -3.82
N VAL A 60 -11.16 -4.45 -4.47
CA VAL A 60 -11.53 -5.44 -5.49
C VAL A 60 -11.07 -6.79 -4.96
N PRO A 61 -11.93 -7.54 -4.25
CA PRO A 61 -11.57 -8.83 -3.68
C PRO A 61 -11.23 -9.83 -4.77
N HIS A 62 -10.49 -10.87 -4.36
CA HIS A 62 -10.18 -12.00 -5.24
C HIS A 62 -11.45 -12.84 -5.57
N HIS A 63 -11.30 -13.82 -6.47
CA HIS A 63 -12.29 -14.86 -6.81
C HIS A 63 -13.59 -14.34 -7.43
N GLY A 64 -13.60 -13.10 -7.94
CA GLY A 64 -14.73 -12.57 -8.69
C GLY A 64 -15.83 -11.91 -7.86
N ASP A 65 -15.58 -11.65 -6.58
CA ASP A 65 -16.49 -10.90 -5.73
C ASP A 65 -16.66 -9.46 -6.24
N ALA A 66 -17.83 -8.88 -5.98
CA ALA A 66 -18.13 -7.52 -6.38
C ALA A 66 -17.22 -6.51 -5.66
N PRO A 67 -16.78 -5.42 -6.33
CA PRO A 67 -16.03 -4.36 -5.69
C PRO A 67 -16.78 -3.73 -4.52
N ILE A 68 -16.06 -3.49 -3.41
CA ILE A 68 -16.56 -2.86 -2.19
C ILE A 68 -16.10 -1.42 -2.18
N LYS A 69 -17.04 -0.46 -2.11
CA LYS A 69 -16.74 0.96 -2.24
C LYS A 69 -17.06 1.74 -0.97
N GLY A 70 -16.12 2.58 -0.59
CA GLY A 70 -16.21 3.52 0.51
C GLY A 70 -15.80 2.93 1.85
N HIS A 71 -15.23 3.79 2.69
CA HIS A 71 -14.62 3.47 3.97
C HIS A 71 -15.55 2.65 4.88
N LYS A 72 -16.82 3.03 5.01
CA LYS A 72 -17.81 2.31 5.82
C LYS A 72 -18.06 0.88 5.34
N ALA A 73 -18.16 0.68 4.02
CA ALA A 73 -18.40 -0.65 3.46
C ALA A 73 -17.19 -1.56 3.61
N ILE A 74 -15.99 -1.02 3.42
CA ILE A 74 -14.71 -1.73 3.61
C ILE A 74 -14.56 -2.14 5.08
N ARG A 75 -14.83 -1.23 6.01
CA ARG A 75 -14.80 -1.54 7.43
C ARG A 75 -15.77 -2.66 7.79
N ASN A 76 -16.99 -2.60 7.28
CA ASN A 76 -18.00 -3.63 7.53
C ASN A 76 -17.62 -4.98 6.92
N PHE A 77 -16.90 -5.00 5.83
CA PHE A 77 -16.44 -6.23 5.19
C PHE A 77 -15.38 -6.95 6.02
N TRP A 78 -14.42 -6.23 6.61
CA TRP A 78 -13.32 -6.83 7.35
C TRP A 78 -13.54 -6.91 8.87
N PHE A 79 -14.25 -5.94 9.43
CA PHE A 79 -14.35 -5.71 10.86
C PHE A 79 -15.81 -5.64 11.36
N ASN A 80 -16.69 -6.43 10.74
CA ASN A 80 -18.08 -6.53 11.18
C ASN A 80 -18.14 -7.21 12.56
N PRO A 81 -18.70 -6.55 13.60
CA PRO A 81 -18.76 -7.11 14.95
C PRO A 81 -19.66 -8.35 15.08
N ASP A 82 -20.52 -8.61 14.09
CA ASP A 82 -21.39 -9.79 14.08
C ASP A 82 -20.66 -11.08 13.66
N TYR A 83 -19.42 -10.97 13.20
CA TYR A 83 -18.60 -12.10 12.78
C TYR A 83 -17.41 -12.33 13.72
N ALA A 84 -16.86 -13.53 13.67
CA ALA A 84 -15.61 -13.82 14.37
C ALA A 84 -14.51 -12.85 13.90
N PRO A 85 -13.65 -12.36 14.79
CA PRO A 85 -12.54 -11.52 14.38
C PRO A 85 -11.54 -12.30 13.53
N THR A 86 -10.98 -11.65 12.53
CA THR A 86 -9.82 -12.15 11.80
C THR A 86 -8.56 -11.77 12.58
N VAL A 87 -7.71 -12.75 12.86
CA VAL A 87 -6.38 -12.54 13.44
C VAL A 87 -5.34 -12.79 12.35
N VAL A 88 -4.33 -11.95 12.28
CA VAL A 88 -3.25 -12.07 11.27
C VAL A 88 -1.90 -12.24 11.98
N PRO A 89 -1.47 -13.48 12.29
CA PRO A 89 -0.19 -13.72 12.95
C PRO A 89 1.03 -13.36 12.13
N GLU A 90 0.91 -13.42 10.79
CA GLU A 90 2.02 -13.13 9.89
C GLU A 90 1.50 -12.55 8.57
N TRP A 91 2.06 -11.42 8.16
CA TRP A 91 1.88 -10.88 6.82
C TRP A 91 3.19 -10.28 6.31
N ARG A 92 3.80 -10.95 5.36
CA ARG A 92 4.99 -10.44 4.67
C ARG A 92 4.57 -9.87 3.34
N ARG A 93 4.93 -8.62 3.10
CA ARG A 93 4.67 -7.90 1.86
C ARG A 93 5.98 -7.44 1.25
N GLU A 94 6.10 -7.59 -0.05
CA GLU A 94 7.23 -7.13 -0.85
C GLU A 94 6.73 -6.26 -2.01
N ALA A 95 6.96 -4.96 -1.94
CA ALA A 95 6.71 -4.04 -3.05
C ALA A 95 7.76 -4.28 -4.15
N VAL A 96 7.38 -5.03 -5.18
CA VAL A 96 8.27 -5.40 -6.30
C VAL A 96 8.49 -4.23 -7.25
N GLU A 97 7.42 -3.45 -7.52
CA GLU A 97 7.46 -2.26 -8.37
C GLU A 97 6.64 -1.14 -7.77
N ILE A 98 7.13 0.08 -7.90
CA ILE A 98 6.42 1.29 -7.54
C ILE A 98 6.49 2.25 -8.72
N PHE A 99 5.34 2.77 -9.12
CA PHE A 99 5.19 3.80 -10.14
C PHE A 99 4.56 5.04 -9.51
N ILE A 100 5.04 6.23 -9.88
CA ILE A 100 4.52 7.50 -9.40
C ILE A 100 4.20 8.38 -10.60
N SER A 101 3.06 9.03 -10.57
CA SER A 101 2.65 10.02 -11.56
C SER A 101 1.84 11.13 -10.88
N GLY A 102 2.48 12.25 -10.60
CA GLY A 102 1.89 13.34 -9.81
C GLY A 102 1.49 12.86 -8.43
N ASP A 103 0.22 13.02 -8.07
CA ASP A 103 -0.33 12.61 -6.78
C ASP A 103 -0.89 11.18 -6.78
N MET A 104 -0.52 10.36 -7.76
CA MET A 104 -0.89 8.95 -7.83
C MET A 104 0.34 8.05 -7.73
N GLY A 105 0.30 7.08 -6.83
CA GLY A 105 1.28 6.01 -6.70
C GLY A 105 0.64 4.65 -6.94
N VAL A 106 1.35 3.76 -7.62
CA VAL A 106 0.93 2.37 -7.84
C VAL A 106 2.02 1.45 -7.31
N ILE A 107 1.64 0.55 -6.42
CA ILE A 107 2.50 -0.49 -5.88
C ILE A 107 2.01 -1.84 -6.41
N ARG A 108 2.87 -2.58 -7.09
CA ARG A 108 2.68 -3.98 -7.41
C ARG A 108 3.59 -4.82 -6.53
N GLY A 109 3.04 -5.81 -5.86
CA GLY A 109 3.81 -6.59 -4.91
C GLY A 109 3.41 -8.05 -4.83
N ARG A 110 4.18 -8.77 -4.01
CA ARG A 110 3.92 -10.15 -3.59
C ARG A 110 3.67 -10.18 -2.09
N ALA A 111 2.91 -11.18 -1.65
CA ALA A 111 2.64 -11.34 -0.24
C ALA A 111 2.61 -12.82 0.15
N ARG A 112 3.03 -13.10 1.39
CA ARG A 112 2.71 -14.31 2.14
C ARG A 112 1.83 -13.88 3.31
N LEU A 113 0.73 -14.58 3.53
CA LEU A 113 -0.24 -14.26 4.58
C LEU A 113 -0.57 -15.51 5.39
N VAL A 114 -0.58 -15.36 6.70
CA VAL A 114 -1.20 -16.32 7.63
C VAL A 114 -2.33 -15.59 8.34
N TRP A 115 -3.52 -16.15 8.31
CA TRP A 115 -4.66 -15.59 9.01
C TRP A 115 -5.48 -16.68 9.68
N GLU A 116 -6.17 -16.31 10.76
CA GLU A 116 -7.01 -17.18 11.55
C GLU A 116 -8.42 -16.62 11.58
N TYR A 117 -9.40 -17.48 11.32
CA TYR A 117 -10.80 -17.12 11.33
C TYR A 117 -11.64 -18.33 11.74
N ALA A 118 -12.56 -18.14 12.67
CA ALA A 118 -13.52 -19.15 13.11
C ALA A 118 -12.87 -20.51 13.44
N GLY A 119 -11.71 -20.50 14.11
CA GLY A 119 -10.99 -21.71 14.53
C GLY A 119 -10.16 -22.39 13.44
N THR A 120 -10.00 -21.75 12.30
CA THR A 120 -9.14 -22.26 11.20
C THR A 120 -8.02 -21.28 10.91
N ARG A 121 -6.79 -21.79 10.89
CA ARG A 121 -5.62 -21.07 10.38
C ARG A 121 -5.44 -21.36 8.91
N THR A 122 -5.35 -20.33 8.10
CA THR A 122 -5.07 -20.42 6.67
C THR A 122 -3.75 -19.76 6.33
N THR A 123 -2.87 -20.48 5.66
CA THR A 123 -1.64 -19.96 5.12
C THR A 123 -1.76 -19.83 3.60
N ILE A 124 -1.59 -18.62 3.10
CA ILE A 124 -1.42 -18.30 1.68
C ILE A 124 0.07 -18.13 1.43
N PRO A 125 0.75 -19.13 0.84
CA PRO A 125 2.20 -19.10 0.70
C PRO A 125 2.69 -18.05 -0.27
N GLU A 126 1.87 -17.72 -1.28
CA GLU A 126 2.18 -16.74 -2.30
C GLU A 126 0.90 -16.10 -2.85
N GLY A 127 0.84 -14.78 -2.82
CA GLY A 127 -0.19 -13.96 -3.43
C GLY A 127 0.43 -12.76 -4.13
N ASN A 128 -0.36 -12.11 -4.99
CA ASN A 128 0.01 -10.86 -5.64
C ASN A 128 -0.99 -9.79 -5.24
N TYR A 129 -0.56 -8.53 -5.24
CA TYR A 129 -1.45 -7.40 -5.01
C TYR A 129 -1.07 -6.20 -5.88
N VAL A 130 -2.06 -5.36 -6.10
CA VAL A 130 -1.88 -4.01 -6.61
C VAL A 130 -2.57 -3.05 -5.65
N MET A 131 -1.83 -2.06 -5.20
CA MET A 131 -2.30 -0.96 -4.39
C MET A 131 -2.14 0.33 -5.19
N ILE A 132 -3.22 1.08 -5.36
CA ILE A 132 -3.18 2.44 -5.88
C ILE A 132 -3.36 3.36 -4.70
N ALA A 133 -2.41 4.25 -4.50
CA ALA A 133 -2.44 5.29 -3.48
C ALA A 133 -2.57 6.67 -4.12
N VAL A 134 -3.18 7.59 -3.40
CA VAL A 134 -3.23 9.01 -3.76
C VAL A 134 -2.66 9.85 -2.63
N ARG A 135 -1.97 10.93 -3.01
CA ARG A 135 -1.41 11.89 -2.06
C ARG A 135 -2.43 12.99 -1.79
N GLY A 136 -2.76 13.16 -0.52
CA GLY A 136 -3.52 14.29 0.00
C GLY A 136 -2.70 15.13 0.97
N ASP A 137 -3.36 16.04 1.69
CA ASP A 137 -2.72 16.93 2.66
C ASP A 137 -2.04 16.19 3.82
N GLU A 138 -2.52 14.99 4.14
CA GLU A 138 -1.98 14.15 5.22
C GLU A 138 -1.07 13.01 4.72
N GLY A 139 -0.59 13.09 3.48
CA GLY A 139 0.27 12.10 2.85
C GLY A 139 -0.45 11.08 1.97
N TRP A 140 0.22 9.97 1.69
CA TRP A 140 -0.29 8.93 0.81
C TRP A 140 -1.33 8.04 1.51
N ARG A 141 -2.47 7.78 0.84
CA ARG A 141 -3.52 6.89 1.31
C ARG A 141 -3.99 5.94 0.21
N ILE A 142 -4.43 4.76 0.60
CA ILE A 142 -4.90 3.70 -0.31
C ILE A 142 -6.24 4.12 -0.92
N ARG A 143 -6.27 4.25 -2.23
CA ARG A 143 -7.46 4.57 -3.03
C ARG A 143 -8.10 3.33 -3.64
N LEU A 144 -7.28 2.34 -4.00
CA LEU A 144 -7.74 1.05 -4.50
C LEU A 144 -6.77 -0.04 -4.04
N LEU A 145 -7.32 -1.15 -3.62
CA LEU A 145 -6.57 -2.36 -3.32
C LEU A 145 -7.23 -3.57 -3.98
N THR A 146 -6.42 -4.37 -4.65
CA THR A 146 -6.81 -5.68 -5.17
C THR A 146 -5.71 -6.69 -4.92
N TRP A 147 -6.09 -7.94 -4.75
CA TRP A 147 -5.16 -9.05 -4.57
C TRP A 147 -5.67 -10.29 -5.25
N ASN A 148 -4.77 -11.20 -5.54
CA ASN A 148 -5.09 -12.53 -6.02
C ASN A 148 -4.08 -13.57 -5.50
N ASP A 149 -4.54 -14.76 -5.36
CA ASP A 149 -3.79 -15.93 -4.97
C ASP A 149 -4.42 -17.19 -5.56
N ASP A 150 -3.79 -18.35 -5.38
CA ASP A 150 -4.33 -19.62 -5.85
C ASP A 150 -4.86 -20.42 -4.66
N PRO A 151 -6.19 -20.53 -4.48
CA PRO A 151 -6.77 -21.26 -3.35
C PRO A 151 -6.35 -22.73 -3.26
N ARG A 152 -5.93 -23.33 -4.37
CA ARG A 152 -5.43 -24.72 -4.38
C ARG A 152 -4.09 -24.87 -3.66
N LYS A 153 -3.40 -23.76 -3.41
CA LYS A 153 -2.13 -23.72 -2.68
C LYS A 153 -2.30 -23.35 -1.21
N TRP A 154 -3.51 -23.05 -0.76
CA TRP A 154 -3.77 -22.73 0.63
C TRP A 154 -3.52 -23.90 1.53
N LEU A 155 -2.88 -23.68 2.64
CA LEU A 155 -2.70 -24.66 3.71
C LEU A 155 -3.65 -24.27 4.84
N GLN A 156 -4.50 -25.21 5.24
CA GLN A 156 -5.49 -24.99 6.29
C GLN A 156 -5.32 -26.00 7.41
N GLU A 157 -5.34 -25.52 8.66
CA GLU A 157 -5.23 -26.33 9.86
C GLU A 157 -6.12 -25.76 10.97
N PRO A 158 -6.60 -26.58 11.91
CA PRO A 158 -7.29 -26.07 13.09
C PRO A 158 -6.38 -25.15 13.93
N VAL A 159 -6.95 -24.18 14.60
CA VAL A 159 -6.27 -23.40 15.67
C VAL A 159 -6.55 -24.12 16.97
N ASP A 160 -5.46 -24.45 17.72
CA ASP A 160 -5.53 -25.09 19.04
C ASP A 160 -6.08 -24.18 20.13
#